data_afc46a8116861a9933965fcdb24b3a8a
#
_entry.id   afc46a8116861a9933965fcdb24b3a8a
#
_cell.length_a   1.000
_cell.length_b   1.000
_cell.length_c   1.000
_cell.angle_alpha   90.00
_cell.angle_beta   90.00
_cell.angle_gamma   90.00
#
_symmetry.space_group_name_H-M   'P 1'
#
loop_
_entity.id
_entity.type
_entity.pdbx_description
1 polymer ?
#
loop_
_entity_poly.entity_id
_entity_poly.type
_entity_poly.pdbx_seq_one_letter_code
_entity_poly.pdbx_strand_id
1 'polypeptide(L)'
;MIATLESVTPEALSAELRQWMTSARWFTGEPGAEIEFGPSAVLAEGSARTELFVVHSGGTAFAVPLTFKNAGGSIAVYDATDDADGQAALLGAVYGQQAAANGLALCAHPIRAAATVASAKKLTSEQSNTSIIYRFDRPDDGSVGIILKVFRVLSDGPNPDLELQGALDSRGSRSVPRQYGSVSGTWASTTTHLLAAQEFLAGATDAWQVIARQLGQTASFTQQAEITALGRLTREIHDELAQAFPTVAPTDARREELVSQWRQRADAAIADAPALAPYREQIEEILASPLARAWPAFQRIHGDFHLGQVLHVPDRGWVALDFEGEPLRPLSQRMSPDLALRDVAGMLRSFDYAGGSAEIAGGDPQALAEWTRLAQAAFMAGYGHISEEEHTLLDALILDKALYEVSYEAASRPTWLDIPVRGVLRLIAVTKP
;
A
#
# COMPACT_ATOMS: atom_id res chain seq x y z
N MET A 1 -21.01 -16.95 -5.67
CA MET A 1 -22.42 -16.77 -5.23
C MET A 1 -22.39 -16.68 -3.70
N ILE A 2 -23.05 -15.65 -3.16
CA ILE A 2 -23.15 -15.44 -1.71
C ILE A 2 -24.38 -16.18 -1.18
N ALA A 3 -25.54 -15.95 -1.78
CA ALA A 3 -26.83 -16.49 -1.34
C ALA A 3 -27.79 -16.75 -2.49
N THR A 4 -28.84 -17.51 -2.22
CA THR A 4 -30.05 -17.61 -3.03
C THR A 4 -31.23 -17.32 -2.11
N LEU A 5 -31.97 -16.25 -2.38
CA LEU A 5 -33.05 -15.74 -1.53
C LEU A 5 -34.40 -15.87 -2.27
N GLU A 6 -35.46 -16.27 -1.56
CA GLU A 6 -36.82 -16.23 -2.11
C GLU A 6 -37.30 -14.80 -2.35
N SER A 7 -36.88 -13.89 -1.45
CA SER A 7 -37.08 -12.45 -1.60
C SER A 7 -35.88 -11.70 -1.00
N VAL A 8 -35.51 -10.57 -1.61
CA VAL A 8 -34.43 -9.70 -1.09
C VAL A 8 -35.05 -8.77 -0.04
N THR A 9 -35.12 -9.26 1.21
CA THR A 9 -35.40 -8.40 2.37
C THR A 9 -34.09 -8.00 3.04
N PRO A 10 -34.04 -6.81 3.70
CA PRO A 10 -32.82 -6.38 4.41
C PRO A 10 -32.34 -7.40 5.45
N GLU A 11 -33.27 -8.05 6.16
CA GLU A 11 -32.96 -9.03 7.22
C GLU A 11 -32.34 -10.31 6.63
N ALA A 12 -32.97 -10.87 5.56
CA ALA A 12 -32.46 -12.07 4.90
C ALA A 12 -31.09 -11.84 4.29
N LEU A 13 -30.90 -10.69 3.61
CA LEU A 13 -29.64 -10.32 3.01
C LEU A 13 -28.54 -10.07 4.08
N SER A 14 -28.89 -9.43 5.22
CA SER A 14 -27.96 -9.18 6.33
C SER A 14 -27.44 -10.49 6.93
N ALA A 15 -28.28 -11.49 7.09
CA ALA A 15 -27.87 -12.78 7.64
C ALA A 15 -26.85 -13.50 6.76
N GLU A 16 -27.10 -13.57 5.46
CA GLU A 16 -26.21 -14.19 4.47
C GLU A 16 -24.91 -13.40 4.30
N LEU A 17 -24.98 -12.07 4.25
CA LEU A 17 -23.79 -11.23 4.14
C LEU A 17 -22.91 -11.34 5.38
N ARG A 18 -23.46 -11.42 6.59
CA ARG A 18 -22.67 -11.59 7.81
C ARG A 18 -21.80 -12.84 7.71
N GLN A 19 -22.37 -13.97 7.31
CA GLN A 19 -21.65 -15.22 7.15
C GLN A 19 -20.55 -15.10 6.08
N TRP A 20 -20.86 -14.48 4.94
CA TRP A 20 -19.94 -14.30 3.86
C TRP A 20 -18.82 -13.30 4.20
N MET A 21 -19.15 -12.12 4.75
CA MET A 21 -18.17 -11.07 5.09
C MET A 21 -17.15 -11.58 6.11
N THR A 22 -17.58 -12.33 7.13
CA THR A 22 -16.66 -12.88 8.15
C THR A 22 -15.65 -13.87 7.59
N SER A 23 -15.90 -14.44 6.40
CA SER A 23 -14.96 -15.31 5.69
C SER A 23 -14.04 -14.55 4.74
N ALA A 24 -14.33 -13.27 4.47
CA ALA A 24 -13.57 -12.46 3.54
C ALA A 24 -12.31 -11.88 4.19
N ARG A 25 -11.17 -11.94 3.48
CA ARG A 25 -9.86 -11.47 3.99
C ARG A 25 -9.82 -9.97 4.29
N TRP A 26 -10.61 -9.18 3.58
CA TRP A 26 -10.71 -7.74 3.76
C TRP A 26 -11.60 -7.32 4.94
N PHE A 27 -12.36 -8.23 5.53
CA PHE A 27 -13.24 -7.90 6.63
C PHE A 27 -12.46 -7.78 7.94
N THR A 28 -12.43 -6.56 8.47
CA THR A 28 -11.74 -6.21 9.72
C THR A 28 -12.71 -5.94 10.87
N GLY A 29 -14.02 -6.24 10.67
CA GLY A 29 -15.06 -6.07 11.68
C GLY A 29 -14.90 -7.09 12.82
N GLU A 30 -15.47 -6.75 13.99
CA GLU A 30 -15.47 -7.65 15.15
C GLU A 30 -16.29 -8.92 14.86
N PRO A 31 -15.80 -10.10 15.27
CA PRO A 31 -16.58 -11.34 15.16
C PRO A 31 -17.90 -11.23 15.91
N GLY A 32 -19.03 -11.41 15.20
CA GLY A 32 -20.37 -11.34 15.77
C GLY A 32 -21.00 -9.95 15.83
N ALA A 33 -20.30 -8.89 15.40
CA ALA A 33 -20.92 -7.58 15.27
C ALA A 33 -22.09 -7.59 14.26
N GLU A 34 -23.10 -6.78 14.52
CA GLU A 34 -24.23 -6.63 13.61
C GLU A 34 -23.77 -5.98 12.29
N ILE A 35 -24.41 -6.40 11.20
CA ILE A 35 -24.23 -5.81 9.88
C ILE A 35 -25.45 -4.95 9.58
N GLU A 36 -25.21 -3.67 9.39
CA GLU A 36 -26.22 -2.68 9.06
C GLU A 36 -26.01 -2.17 7.63
N PHE A 37 -27.09 -2.25 6.83
CA PHE A 37 -27.08 -1.60 5.52
C PHE A 37 -27.23 -0.11 5.67
N GLY A 38 -26.26 0.61 5.15
CA GLY A 38 -26.32 2.06 4.97
C GLY A 38 -26.84 2.45 3.58
N PRO A 39 -26.45 3.64 3.08
CA PRO A 39 -26.84 4.10 1.78
C PRO A 39 -26.23 3.24 0.66
N SER A 40 -26.86 3.29 -0.52
CA SER A 40 -26.42 2.55 -1.70
C SER A 40 -26.54 3.35 -2.99
N ALA A 41 -25.93 2.84 -4.05
CA ALA A 41 -26.07 3.34 -5.41
C ALA A 41 -26.22 2.17 -6.39
N VAL A 42 -27.25 2.22 -7.25
CA VAL A 42 -27.45 1.26 -8.33
C VAL A 42 -26.53 1.63 -9.47
N LEU A 43 -25.57 0.77 -9.78
CA LEU A 43 -24.60 0.97 -10.86
C LEU A 43 -25.18 0.57 -12.21
N ALA A 44 -25.91 -0.54 -12.26
CA ALA A 44 -26.56 -1.03 -13.47
C ALA A 44 -27.88 -1.72 -13.14
N GLU A 45 -28.86 -1.61 -14.05
CA GLU A 45 -30.17 -2.25 -13.94
C GLU A 45 -30.60 -2.80 -15.29
N GLY A 46 -31.02 -4.08 -15.33
CA GLY A 46 -31.40 -4.79 -16.55
C GLY A 46 -31.70 -6.26 -16.26
N SER A 47 -31.10 -7.18 -17.01
CA SER A 47 -31.18 -8.62 -16.76
C SER A 47 -30.53 -9.02 -15.43
N ALA A 48 -29.57 -8.25 -14.97
CA ALA A 48 -29.00 -8.26 -13.62
C ALA A 48 -29.07 -6.84 -13.05
N ARG A 49 -29.19 -6.73 -11.72
CA ARG A 49 -29.05 -5.46 -10.99
C ARG A 49 -27.76 -5.50 -10.21
N THR A 50 -26.90 -4.51 -10.42
CA THR A 50 -25.68 -4.32 -9.60
C THR A 50 -25.81 -3.06 -8.77
N GLU A 51 -25.60 -3.21 -7.46
CA GLU A 51 -25.73 -2.13 -6.49
C GLU A 51 -24.55 -2.13 -5.51
N LEU A 52 -23.98 -0.96 -5.29
CA LEU A 52 -22.89 -0.74 -4.33
C LEU A 52 -23.50 -0.25 -3.01
N PHE A 53 -23.34 -1.02 -1.96
CA PHE A 53 -23.79 -0.68 -0.63
C PHE A 53 -22.65 -0.17 0.25
N VAL A 54 -22.94 0.81 1.10
CA VAL A 54 -22.16 1.07 2.30
C VAL A 54 -22.74 0.21 3.41
N VAL A 55 -21.92 -0.66 3.99
CA VAL A 55 -22.33 -1.57 5.07
C VAL A 55 -21.50 -1.23 6.29
N HIS A 56 -22.18 -1.11 7.45
CA HIS A 56 -21.52 -0.84 8.73
C HIS A 56 -21.43 -2.11 9.57
N SER A 57 -20.29 -2.33 10.24
CA SER A 57 -20.10 -3.39 11.23
C SER A 57 -19.07 -2.95 12.27
N GLY A 58 -19.45 -2.93 13.56
CA GLY A 58 -18.55 -2.56 14.65
C GLY A 58 -17.91 -1.17 14.52
N GLY A 59 -18.64 -0.19 13.96
CA GLY A 59 -18.13 1.17 13.75
C GLY A 59 -17.28 1.36 12.49
N THR A 60 -16.99 0.30 11.74
CA THR A 60 -16.28 0.34 10.46
C THR A 60 -17.28 0.32 9.30
N ALA A 61 -17.04 1.17 8.29
CA ALA A 61 -17.79 1.18 7.04
C ALA A 61 -17.06 0.38 5.94
N PHE A 62 -17.85 -0.37 5.17
CA PHE A 62 -17.35 -1.24 4.10
C PHE A 62 -18.10 -0.95 2.79
N ALA A 63 -17.37 -0.99 1.65
CA ALA A 63 -18.00 -1.02 0.33
C ALA A 63 -18.29 -2.47 -0.07
N VAL A 64 -19.57 -2.76 -0.28
CA VAL A 64 -20.08 -4.09 -0.63
C VAL A 64 -20.87 -4.01 -1.93
N PRO A 65 -20.23 -4.17 -3.09
CA PRO A 65 -20.93 -4.24 -4.36
C PRO A 65 -21.55 -5.62 -4.55
N LEU A 66 -22.86 -5.67 -4.80
CA LEU A 66 -23.63 -6.90 -4.99
C LEU A 66 -24.31 -6.92 -6.38
N THR A 67 -24.37 -8.10 -6.99
CA THR A 67 -25.14 -8.36 -8.21
C THR A 67 -26.27 -9.33 -7.90
N PHE A 68 -27.48 -8.94 -8.29
CA PHE A 68 -28.73 -9.68 -8.11
C PHE A 68 -29.20 -10.23 -9.45
N LYS A 69 -29.50 -11.54 -9.53
CA LYS A 69 -29.95 -12.22 -10.75
C LYS A 69 -31.14 -13.13 -10.47
N ASN A 70 -32.10 -13.18 -11.41
CA ASN A 70 -33.21 -14.14 -11.33
C ASN A 70 -32.71 -15.59 -11.45
N ALA A 71 -33.11 -16.43 -10.53
CA ALA A 71 -32.75 -17.85 -10.46
C ALA A 71 -33.99 -18.75 -10.28
N GLY A 72 -34.87 -18.73 -11.32
CA GLY A 72 -36.02 -19.66 -11.34
C GLY A 72 -37.05 -19.46 -10.23
N GLY A 73 -37.34 -18.21 -9.86
CA GLY A 73 -38.33 -17.87 -8.81
C GLY A 73 -37.70 -17.41 -7.50
N SER A 74 -36.38 -17.43 -7.43
CA SER A 74 -35.57 -16.86 -6.35
C SER A 74 -34.57 -15.84 -6.94
N ILE A 75 -33.85 -15.12 -6.07
CA ILE A 75 -32.81 -14.16 -6.44
C ILE A 75 -31.48 -14.70 -5.99
N ALA A 76 -30.59 -14.96 -6.93
CA ALA A 76 -29.19 -15.28 -6.65
C ALA A 76 -28.40 -13.98 -6.42
N VAL A 77 -27.62 -13.94 -5.33
CA VAL A 77 -26.80 -12.80 -4.91
C VAL A 77 -25.34 -13.16 -5.04
N TYR A 78 -24.58 -12.28 -5.70
CA TYR A 78 -23.15 -12.43 -5.92
C TYR A 78 -22.39 -11.21 -5.39
N ASP A 79 -21.14 -11.40 -4.94
CA ASP A 79 -20.19 -10.28 -4.92
C ASP A 79 -20.00 -9.81 -6.38
N ALA A 80 -20.25 -8.53 -6.64
CA ALA A 80 -20.13 -7.98 -7.99
C ALA A 80 -18.72 -8.13 -8.58
N THR A 81 -17.71 -8.29 -7.73
CA THR A 81 -16.32 -8.53 -8.18
C THR A 81 -16.09 -9.96 -8.71
N ASP A 82 -16.99 -10.90 -8.42
CA ASP A 82 -16.94 -12.29 -8.90
C ASP A 82 -17.93 -12.55 -10.07
N ASP A 83 -18.74 -11.56 -10.42
CA ASP A 83 -19.78 -11.68 -11.43
C ASP A 83 -19.52 -10.81 -12.65
N ALA A 84 -19.74 -11.34 -13.85
CA ALA A 84 -19.40 -10.63 -15.09
C ALA A 84 -20.21 -9.33 -15.29
N ASP A 85 -21.53 -9.34 -14.96
CA ASP A 85 -22.36 -8.14 -15.06
C ASP A 85 -21.95 -7.13 -13.97
N GLY A 86 -21.60 -7.62 -12.78
CA GLY A 86 -21.07 -6.84 -11.68
C GLY A 86 -19.74 -6.18 -12.04
N GLN A 87 -18.80 -6.93 -12.60
CA GLN A 87 -17.53 -6.41 -13.07
C GLN A 87 -17.72 -5.31 -14.14
N ALA A 88 -18.61 -5.54 -15.11
CA ALA A 88 -18.92 -4.54 -16.13
C ALA A 88 -19.51 -3.26 -15.51
N ALA A 89 -20.44 -3.38 -14.56
CA ALA A 89 -21.04 -2.26 -13.85
C ALA A 89 -20.04 -1.45 -13.02
N LEU A 90 -19.11 -2.14 -12.34
CA LEU A 90 -18.04 -1.49 -11.56
C LEU A 90 -17.11 -0.67 -12.46
N LEU A 91 -16.69 -1.20 -13.60
CA LEU A 91 -15.88 -0.44 -14.55
C LEU A 91 -16.70 0.71 -15.16
N GLY A 92 -17.98 0.47 -15.50
CA GLY A 92 -18.89 1.49 -16.01
C GLY A 92 -19.06 2.69 -15.07
N ALA A 93 -19.07 2.44 -13.76
CA ALA A 93 -19.16 3.49 -12.74
C ALA A 93 -17.98 4.46 -12.79
N VAL A 94 -16.77 4.02 -13.14
CA VAL A 94 -15.59 4.89 -13.33
C VAL A 94 -15.82 5.91 -14.44
N TYR A 95 -16.66 5.56 -15.43
CA TYR A 95 -17.03 6.41 -16.58
C TYR A 95 -18.38 7.10 -16.40
N GLY A 96 -18.89 7.17 -15.17
CA GLY A 96 -20.11 7.90 -14.83
C GLY A 96 -21.40 7.13 -15.12
N GLN A 97 -21.35 5.84 -15.45
CA GLN A 97 -22.55 5.01 -15.61
C GLN A 97 -23.12 4.68 -14.23
N GLN A 98 -24.34 5.16 -13.99
CA GLN A 98 -25.08 4.94 -12.75
C GLN A 98 -26.57 5.00 -13.06
N ALA A 99 -27.34 4.05 -12.51
CA ALA A 99 -28.78 3.97 -12.72
C ALA A 99 -29.58 4.80 -11.70
N ALA A 100 -29.22 4.71 -10.40
CA ALA A 100 -29.93 5.44 -9.34
C ALA A 100 -29.02 5.62 -8.09
N ALA A 101 -29.31 6.64 -7.29
CA ALA A 101 -28.70 6.89 -6.00
C ALA A 101 -29.75 6.66 -4.89
N ASN A 102 -29.40 5.82 -3.92
CA ASN A 102 -30.22 5.50 -2.74
C ASN A 102 -29.49 6.01 -1.47
N GLY A 103 -29.27 7.32 -1.43
CA GLY A 103 -28.53 7.96 -0.32
C GLY A 103 -27.00 7.93 -0.44
N LEU A 104 -26.43 7.18 -1.39
CA LEU A 104 -25.01 7.24 -1.75
C LEU A 104 -24.87 7.99 -3.08
N ALA A 105 -24.33 9.20 -3.03
CA ALA A 105 -24.03 9.99 -4.21
C ALA A 105 -22.65 9.60 -4.74
N LEU A 106 -22.58 9.09 -5.97
CA LEU A 106 -21.31 8.78 -6.63
C LEU A 106 -20.84 9.94 -7.50
N CYS A 107 -19.54 10.19 -7.46
CA CYS A 107 -18.88 11.12 -8.38
C CYS A 107 -17.75 10.37 -9.10
N ALA A 108 -17.93 10.19 -10.41
CA ALA A 108 -16.91 9.60 -11.27
C ALA A 108 -15.88 10.67 -11.69
N HIS A 109 -14.62 10.29 -11.69
CA HIS A 109 -13.49 11.11 -12.11
C HIS A 109 -12.72 10.38 -13.22
N PRO A 110 -13.27 10.26 -14.46
CA PRO A 110 -12.57 9.61 -15.55
C PRO A 110 -11.39 10.46 -16.01
N ILE A 111 -10.22 9.82 -16.20
CA ILE A 111 -8.99 10.48 -16.66
C ILE A 111 -8.68 10.07 -18.11
N ARG A 112 -8.77 8.76 -18.41
CA ARG A 112 -8.52 8.18 -19.73
C ARG A 112 -9.69 7.28 -20.12
N ALA A 113 -10.03 7.27 -21.41
CA ALA A 113 -11.00 6.31 -21.93
C ALA A 113 -10.44 4.88 -21.82
N ALA A 114 -11.33 3.92 -21.58
CA ALA A 114 -10.98 2.50 -21.72
C ALA A 114 -11.15 2.07 -23.17
N ALA A 115 -10.22 1.23 -23.64
CA ALA A 115 -10.44 0.45 -24.85
C ALA A 115 -11.49 -0.64 -24.61
N THR A 116 -11.97 -1.29 -25.68
CA THR A 116 -12.90 -2.41 -25.56
C THR A 116 -12.31 -3.53 -24.71
N VAL A 117 -13.06 -3.94 -23.69
CA VAL A 117 -12.67 -5.00 -22.77
C VAL A 117 -12.99 -6.37 -23.36
N ALA A 118 -11.99 -7.23 -23.49
CA ALA A 118 -12.13 -8.62 -23.92
C ALA A 118 -12.48 -9.57 -22.78
N SER A 119 -11.93 -9.32 -21.58
CA SER A 119 -12.17 -10.18 -20.42
C SER A 119 -11.92 -9.43 -19.11
N ALA A 120 -12.56 -9.90 -18.04
CA ALA A 120 -12.35 -9.43 -16.68
C ALA A 120 -12.04 -10.63 -15.77
N LYS A 121 -11.13 -10.43 -14.79
CA LYS A 121 -10.76 -11.46 -13.83
C LYS A 121 -10.38 -10.84 -12.49
N LYS A 122 -11.04 -11.29 -11.43
CA LYS A 122 -10.70 -10.94 -10.04
C LYS A 122 -9.35 -11.53 -9.65
N LEU A 123 -8.53 -10.76 -8.95
CA LEU A 123 -7.33 -11.25 -8.25
C LEU A 123 -7.71 -11.90 -6.92
N THR A 124 -7.00 -12.97 -6.56
CA THR A 124 -7.28 -13.74 -5.34
C THR A 124 -6.25 -13.51 -4.22
N SER A 125 -5.19 -12.74 -4.50
CA SER A 125 -4.04 -12.57 -3.60
C SER A 125 -4.14 -11.38 -2.64
N GLU A 126 -5.09 -10.46 -2.82
CA GLU A 126 -5.19 -9.24 -2.03
C GLU A 126 -5.87 -9.46 -0.67
N GLN A 127 -5.47 -8.64 0.32
CA GLN A 127 -5.94 -8.76 1.70
C GLN A 127 -6.91 -7.65 2.11
N SER A 128 -6.64 -6.38 1.78
CA SER A 128 -7.42 -5.22 2.21
C SER A 128 -8.41 -4.70 1.16
N ASN A 129 -8.07 -4.84 -0.11
CA ASN A 129 -8.87 -4.39 -1.25
C ASN A 129 -9.32 -5.58 -2.10
N THR A 130 -10.12 -5.34 -3.12
CA THR A 130 -10.42 -6.34 -4.14
C THR A 130 -10.10 -5.77 -5.51
N SER A 131 -9.23 -6.41 -6.27
CA SER A 131 -8.84 -5.96 -7.61
C SER A 131 -9.38 -6.86 -8.70
N ILE A 132 -9.76 -6.22 -9.80
CA ILE A 132 -10.26 -6.85 -11.03
C ILE A 132 -9.37 -6.39 -12.18
N ILE A 133 -8.78 -7.34 -12.91
CA ILE A 133 -8.02 -7.06 -14.13
C ILE A 133 -8.98 -7.12 -15.32
N TYR A 134 -9.09 -6.04 -16.07
CA TYR A 134 -9.79 -5.94 -17.36
C TYR A 134 -8.74 -5.92 -18.46
N ARG A 135 -8.77 -6.91 -19.34
CA ARG A 135 -7.89 -6.96 -20.50
C ARG A 135 -8.57 -6.37 -21.70
N PHE A 136 -7.83 -5.57 -22.46
CA PHE A 136 -8.32 -4.99 -23.71
C PHE A 136 -8.26 -5.99 -24.85
N ASP A 137 -9.18 -5.85 -25.84
CA ASP A 137 -9.13 -6.60 -27.10
C ASP A 137 -7.84 -6.31 -27.88
N ARG A 138 -7.40 -5.06 -27.82
CA ARG A 138 -6.15 -4.58 -28.43
C ARG A 138 -5.48 -3.60 -27.47
N PRO A 139 -4.14 -3.59 -27.44
CA PRO A 139 -3.42 -2.57 -26.70
C PRO A 139 -3.84 -1.16 -27.12
N ASP A 140 -4.01 -0.26 -26.16
CA ASP A 140 -4.33 1.14 -26.36
C ASP A 140 -3.25 1.99 -25.70
N ASP A 141 -2.58 2.83 -26.49
CA ASP A 141 -1.45 3.65 -26.04
C ASP A 141 -0.40 2.86 -25.22
N GLY A 142 -0.11 1.61 -25.65
CA GLY A 142 0.81 0.69 -24.98
C GLY A 142 0.24 0.02 -23.73
N SER A 143 -0.98 0.33 -23.27
CA SER A 143 -1.65 -0.37 -22.19
C SER A 143 -2.43 -1.57 -22.74
N VAL A 144 -2.34 -2.70 -22.04
CA VAL A 144 -3.03 -3.95 -22.39
C VAL A 144 -4.27 -4.20 -21.53
N GLY A 145 -4.57 -3.29 -20.60
CA GLY A 145 -5.73 -3.41 -19.72
C GLY A 145 -5.67 -2.45 -18.52
N ILE A 146 -6.70 -2.58 -17.72
CA ILE A 146 -6.92 -1.83 -16.49
C ILE A 146 -6.92 -2.80 -15.30
N ILE A 147 -6.39 -2.38 -14.17
CA ILE A 147 -6.68 -2.97 -12.87
C ILE A 147 -7.59 -2.01 -12.11
N LEU A 148 -8.75 -2.49 -11.68
CA LEU A 148 -9.71 -1.74 -10.87
C LEU A 148 -9.62 -2.23 -9.44
N LYS A 149 -9.26 -1.37 -8.51
CA LYS A 149 -9.32 -1.60 -7.07
C LYS A 149 -10.71 -1.20 -6.55
N VAL A 150 -11.35 -2.08 -5.79
CA VAL A 150 -12.52 -1.79 -4.94
C VAL A 150 -12.00 -1.63 -3.52
N PHE A 151 -12.07 -0.44 -2.96
CA PHE A 151 -11.69 -0.18 -1.58
C PHE A 151 -12.75 -0.76 -0.66
N ARG A 152 -12.42 -1.86 0.05
CA ARG A 152 -13.41 -2.58 0.87
C ARG A 152 -13.63 -1.90 2.21
N VAL A 153 -12.58 -1.42 2.87
CA VAL A 153 -12.66 -0.66 4.12
C VAL A 153 -12.68 0.82 3.79
N LEU A 154 -13.70 1.52 4.27
CA LEU A 154 -13.92 2.93 3.96
C LEU A 154 -13.46 3.82 5.11
N SER A 155 -12.66 4.84 4.80
CA SER A 155 -12.25 5.88 5.71
C SER A 155 -12.69 7.24 5.17
N ASP A 156 -13.16 8.13 6.04
CA ASP A 156 -13.52 9.49 5.63
C ASP A 156 -12.29 10.26 5.14
N GLY A 157 -12.42 10.90 3.98
CA GLY A 157 -11.37 11.69 3.35
C GLY A 157 -10.81 11.07 2.06
N PRO A 158 -9.90 11.79 1.39
CA PRO A 158 -9.27 11.34 0.15
C PRO A 158 -8.32 10.17 0.39
N ASN A 159 -8.21 9.27 -0.59
CA ASN A 159 -7.24 8.18 -0.56
C ASN A 159 -5.86 8.72 -0.99
N PRO A 160 -4.79 8.56 -0.17
CA PRO A 160 -3.45 9.05 -0.50
C PRO A 160 -2.89 8.45 -1.79
N ASP A 161 -3.16 7.17 -2.06
CA ASP A 161 -2.69 6.48 -3.27
C ASP A 161 -3.18 7.18 -4.55
N LEU A 162 -4.47 7.52 -4.59
CA LEU A 162 -5.05 8.23 -5.73
C LEU A 162 -4.53 9.65 -5.87
N GLU A 163 -4.33 10.35 -4.77
CA GLU A 163 -3.82 11.72 -4.78
C GLU A 163 -2.38 11.76 -5.30
N LEU A 164 -1.50 10.91 -4.75
CA LEU A 164 -0.07 10.95 -5.06
C LEU A 164 0.22 10.36 -6.45
N GLN A 165 -0.33 9.18 -6.77
CA GLN A 165 -0.17 8.61 -8.10
C GLN A 165 -0.82 9.48 -9.19
N GLY A 166 -1.99 10.08 -8.91
CA GLY A 166 -2.65 11.00 -9.83
C GLY A 166 -1.81 12.24 -10.13
N ALA A 167 -1.17 12.81 -9.09
CA ALA A 167 -0.26 13.94 -9.26
C ALA A 167 0.98 13.59 -10.10
N LEU A 168 1.59 12.42 -9.85
CA LEU A 168 2.73 11.92 -10.63
C LEU A 168 2.35 11.63 -12.09
N ASP A 169 1.23 10.90 -12.31
CA ASP A 169 0.75 10.58 -13.66
C ASP A 169 0.38 11.83 -14.47
N SER A 170 -0.25 12.84 -13.86
CA SER A 170 -0.59 14.11 -14.51
C SER A 170 0.63 14.90 -15.00
N ARG A 171 1.79 14.65 -14.42
CA ARG A 171 3.09 15.23 -14.83
C ARG A 171 3.81 14.37 -15.88
N GLY A 172 3.21 13.24 -16.29
CA GLY A 172 3.77 12.31 -17.26
C GLY A 172 4.83 11.37 -16.66
N SER A 173 4.85 11.19 -15.34
CA SER A 173 5.76 10.27 -14.67
C SER A 173 5.62 8.85 -15.20
N ARG A 174 6.75 8.19 -15.42
CA ARG A 174 6.81 6.77 -15.74
C ARG A 174 7.03 5.90 -14.50
N SER A 175 7.22 6.53 -13.35
CA SER A 175 7.52 5.89 -12.08
C SER A 175 6.29 5.25 -11.42
N VAL A 176 5.08 5.56 -11.91
CA VAL A 176 3.80 5.03 -11.43
C VAL A 176 2.92 4.54 -12.59
N PRO A 177 1.93 3.66 -12.35
CA PRO A 177 0.95 3.29 -13.37
C PRO A 177 0.14 4.50 -13.85
N ARG A 178 -0.26 4.51 -15.11
CA ARG A 178 -1.19 5.50 -15.63
C ARG A 178 -2.56 5.37 -14.96
N GLN A 179 -3.18 6.49 -14.61
CA GLN A 179 -4.50 6.50 -13.98
C GLN A 179 -5.60 6.55 -15.07
N TYR A 180 -6.61 5.69 -14.95
CA TYR A 180 -7.78 5.67 -15.84
C TYR A 180 -8.95 6.43 -15.25
N GLY A 181 -9.06 6.49 -13.92
CA GLY A 181 -10.08 7.23 -13.22
C GLY A 181 -10.39 6.65 -11.85
N SER A 182 -11.30 7.29 -11.14
CA SER A 182 -11.75 6.87 -9.82
C SER A 182 -13.24 7.17 -9.62
N VAL A 183 -13.82 6.61 -8.56
CA VAL A 183 -15.16 6.95 -8.10
C VAL A 183 -15.07 7.27 -6.61
N SER A 184 -15.55 8.45 -6.25
CA SER A 184 -15.81 8.82 -4.87
C SER A 184 -17.30 8.64 -4.55
N GLY A 185 -17.60 8.36 -3.28
CA GLY A 185 -18.94 8.28 -2.74
C GLY A 185 -19.12 9.26 -1.60
N THR A 186 -20.28 9.91 -1.55
CA THR A 186 -20.66 10.83 -0.46
C THR A 186 -21.99 10.39 0.14
N TRP A 187 -22.03 10.28 1.47
CA TRP A 187 -23.24 10.04 2.24
C TRP A 187 -23.14 10.73 3.60
N ALA A 188 -24.22 11.29 4.07
CA ALA A 188 -24.22 12.15 5.27
C ALA A 188 -23.11 13.21 5.20
N SER A 189 -22.13 13.17 6.10
CA SER A 189 -20.95 14.06 6.11
C SER A 189 -19.66 13.39 5.63
N THR A 190 -19.72 12.13 5.23
CA THR A 190 -18.56 11.33 4.82
C THR A 190 -18.38 11.40 3.31
N THR A 191 -17.16 11.62 2.86
CA THR A 191 -16.76 11.50 1.45
C THR A 191 -15.50 10.67 1.37
N THR A 192 -15.52 9.60 0.56
CA THR A 192 -14.39 8.69 0.40
C THR A 192 -14.27 8.18 -1.02
N HIS A 193 -13.10 7.63 -1.37
CA HIS A 193 -12.94 6.88 -2.62
C HIS A 193 -13.45 5.45 -2.46
N LEU A 194 -14.17 4.97 -3.47
CA LEU A 194 -14.77 3.63 -3.54
C LEU A 194 -14.06 2.75 -4.55
N LEU A 195 -13.69 3.33 -5.71
CA LEU A 195 -13.05 2.63 -6.82
C LEU A 195 -11.86 3.43 -7.35
N ALA A 196 -10.81 2.71 -7.76
CA ALA A 196 -9.66 3.26 -8.47
C ALA A 196 -9.31 2.39 -9.67
N ALA A 197 -9.19 2.98 -10.85
CA ALA A 197 -8.82 2.32 -12.09
C ALA A 197 -7.46 2.83 -12.57
N GLN A 198 -6.50 1.93 -12.73
CA GLN A 198 -5.15 2.24 -13.18
C GLN A 198 -4.68 1.23 -14.24
N GLU A 199 -3.58 1.54 -14.91
CA GLU A 199 -2.94 0.68 -15.90
C GLU A 199 -2.62 -0.69 -15.33
N PHE A 200 -3.00 -1.75 -16.05
CA PHE A 200 -2.54 -3.09 -15.74
C PHE A 200 -1.15 -3.33 -16.33
N LEU A 201 -0.17 -3.49 -15.47
CA LEU A 201 1.24 -3.72 -15.84
C LEU A 201 1.48 -5.19 -16.17
N ALA A 202 1.25 -5.58 -17.42
CA ALA A 202 1.38 -6.98 -17.84
C ALA A 202 2.84 -7.46 -17.80
N GLY A 203 3.03 -8.69 -17.32
CA GLY A 203 4.37 -9.29 -17.20
C GLY A 203 5.22 -8.72 -16.09
N ALA A 204 4.68 -7.79 -15.31
CA ALA A 204 5.38 -7.24 -14.16
C ALA A 204 5.66 -8.31 -13.09
N THR A 205 6.78 -8.19 -12.43
CA THR A 205 7.19 -9.04 -11.31
C THR A 205 7.50 -8.15 -10.11
N ASP A 206 7.00 -8.50 -8.97
CA ASP A 206 7.27 -7.88 -7.69
C ASP A 206 8.79 -7.88 -7.39
N ALA A 207 9.34 -6.75 -6.95
CA ALA A 207 10.77 -6.60 -6.73
C ALA A 207 11.28 -7.53 -5.62
N TRP A 208 10.46 -7.79 -4.60
CA TRP A 208 10.78 -8.77 -3.58
C TRP A 208 10.99 -10.16 -4.19
N GLN A 209 10.07 -10.59 -5.08
CA GLN A 209 10.18 -11.88 -5.75
C GLN A 209 11.39 -11.95 -6.69
N VAL A 210 11.72 -10.88 -7.39
CA VAL A 210 12.92 -10.80 -8.26
C VAL A 210 14.17 -11.04 -7.41
N ILE A 211 14.31 -10.33 -6.30
CA ILE A 211 15.47 -10.42 -5.41
C ILE A 211 15.52 -11.77 -4.68
N ALA A 212 14.39 -12.21 -4.10
CA ALA A 212 14.33 -13.49 -3.38
C ALA A 212 14.66 -14.68 -4.27
N ARG A 213 14.18 -14.68 -5.53
CA ARG A 213 14.52 -15.74 -6.52
C ARG A 213 16.02 -15.79 -6.80
N GLN A 214 16.66 -14.65 -6.95
CA GLN A 214 18.10 -14.60 -7.18
C GLN A 214 18.88 -15.06 -5.95
N LEU A 215 18.53 -14.57 -4.75
CA LEU A 215 19.18 -14.99 -3.51
C LEU A 215 19.04 -16.50 -3.26
N GLY A 216 17.93 -17.12 -3.69
CA GLY A 216 17.75 -18.57 -3.70
C GLY A 216 18.65 -19.32 -4.68
N GLN A 217 19.23 -18.63 -5.67
CA GLN A 217 20.18 -19.23 -6.64
C GLN A 217 21.62 -18.94 -6.27
N THR A 218 21.92 -17.75 -5.86
CA THR A 218 23.28 -17.31 -5.47
C THR A 218 23.24 -16.05 -4.60
N ALA A 219 24.10 -16.00 -3.60
CA ALA A 219 24.34 -14.78 -2.82
C ALA A 219 25.36 -13.83 -3.50
N SER A 220 25.81 -14.13 -4.72
CA SER A 220 26.68 -13.21 -5.47
C SER A 220 25.87 -11.96 -5.89
N PHE A 221 26.44 -10.77 -5.66
CA PHE A 221 25.81 -9.52 -6.02
C PHE A 221 25.95 -9.25 -7.52
N THR A 222 24.87 -9.43 -8.28
CA THR A 222 24.85 -9.25 -9.76
C THR A 222 23.85 -8.18 -10.20
N GLN A 223 22.98 -7.67 -9.29
CA GLN A 223 21.88 -6.74 -9.58
C GLN A 223 22.27 -5.26 -9.39
N GLN A 224 23.52 -4.91 -9.50
CA GLN A 224 23.96 -3.52 -9.26
C GLN A 224 23.19 -2.50 -10.10
N ALA A 225 23.00 -2.78 -11.39
CA ALA A 225 22.32 -1.88 -12.31
C ALA A 225 20.83 -1.69 -11.95
N GLU A 226 20.14 -2.79 -11.66
CA GLU A 226 18.72 -2.83 -11.30
C GLU A 226 18.47 -2.12 -9.97
N ILE A 227 19.30 -2.38 -8.95
CA ILE A 227 19.15 -1.75 -7.64
C ILE A 227 19.53 -0.26 -7.69
N THR A 228 20.54 0.10 -8.48
CA THR A 228 20.85 1.51 -8.75
C THR A 228 19.69 2.21 -9.48
N ALA A 229 19.02 1.53 -10.41
CA ALA A 229 17.83 2.06 -11.07
C ALA A 229 16.66 2.25 -10.09
N LEU A 230 16.50 1.36 -9.09
CA LEU A 230 15.51 1.51 -8.04
C LEU A 230 15.79 2.75 -7.16
N GLY A 231 17.05 3.01 -6.83
CA GLY A 231 17.43 4.24 -6.13
C GLY A 231 17.09 5.50 -6.92
N ARG A 232 17.33 5.50 -8.24
CA ARG A 232 16.93 6.61 -9.12
C ARG A 232 15.43 6.82 -9.16
N LEU A 233 14.65 5.74 -9.31
CA LEU A 233 13.18 5.79 -9.23
C LEU A 233 12.71 6.48 -7.95
N THR A 234 13.27 6.09 -6.81
CA THR A 234 12.91 6.67 -5.50
C THR A 234 13.19 8.17 -5.47
N ARG A 235 14.35 8.60 -5.99
CA ARG A 235 14.69 10.02 -6.09
C ARG A 235 13.77 10.79 -7.02
N GLU A 236 13.45 10.25 -8.19
CA GLU A 236 12.53 10.84 -9.16
C GLU A 236 11.14 11.05 -8.54
N ILE A 237 10.60 10.04 -7.84
CA ILE A 237 9.32 10.15 -7.13
C ILE A 237 9.37 11.29 -6.09
N HIS A 238 10.41 11.37 -5.28
CA HIS A 238 10.53 12.42 -4.27
C HIS A 238 10.61 13.81 -4.89
N ASP A 239 11.40 13.98 -5.94
CA ASP A 239 11.57 15.26 -6.62
C ASP A 239 10.26 15.70 -7.32
N GLU A 240 9.54 14.78 -7.96
CA GLU A 240 8.25 15.05 -8.59
C GLU A 240 7.16 15.38 -7.57
N LEU A 241 7.10 14.66 -6.43
CA LEU A 241 6.16 14.95 -5.35
C LEU A 241 6.44 16.30 -4.68
N ALA A 242 7.72 16.64 -4.47
CA ALA A 242 8.10 17.95 -3.94
C ALA A 242 7.74 19.12 -4.88
N GLN A 243 7.65 18.86 -6.20
CA GLN A 243 7.19 19.82 -7.19
C GLN A 243 5.65 19.86 -7.30
N ALA A 244 4.97 18.74 -7.02
CA ALA A 244 3.52 18.65 -7.13
C ALA A 244 2.79 19.19 -5.90
N PHE A 245 3.40 19.08 -4.71
CA PHE A 245 2.81 19.45 -3.43
C PHE A 245 3.66 20.44 -2.67
N PRO A 246 3.05 21.26 -1.77
CA PRO A 246 3.79 22.13 -0.91
C PRO A 246 4.78 21.38 -0.01
N THR A 247 5.98 21.88 0.10
CA THR A 247 6.96 21.44 1.11
C THR A 247 6.85 22.32 2.36
N VAL A 248 7.17 21.77 3.53
CA VAL A 248 7.05 22.44 4.83
C VAL A 248 8.42 22.46 5.51
N ALA A 249 8.89 23.66 5.88
CA ALA A 249 10.13 23.78 6.63
C ALA A 249 10.02 23.10 8.00
N PRO A 250 11.07 22.41 8.48
CA PRO A 250 11.06 21.79 9.79
C PRO A 250 11.04 22.87 10.89
N THR A 251 10.17 22.68 11.88
CA THR A 251 10.17 23.47 13.13
C THR A 251 10.80 22.66 14.26
N ASP A 252 11.37 23.34 15.28
CA ASP A 252 11.94 22.65 16.43
C ASP A 252 10.91 21.78 17.12
N ALA A 253 9.69 22.29 17.31
CA ALA A 253 8.60 21.52 17.90
C ALA A 253 8.28 20.23 17.13
N ARG A 254 8.27 20.28 15.78
CA ARG A 254 8.02 19.09 14.96
C ARG A 254 9.16 18.08 15.01
N ARG A 255 10.40 18.57 15.06
CA ARG A 255 11.59 17.70 15.21
C ARG A 255 11.59 16.99 16.56
N GLU A 256 11.33 17.72 17.65
CA GLU A 256 11.22 17.19 19.01
C GLU A 256 10.07 16.18 19.14
N GLU A 257 8.92 16.46 18.54
CA GLU A 257 7.77 15.55 18.50
C GLU A 257 8.16 14.21 17.83
N LEU A 258 8.82 14.24 16.67
CA LEU A 258 9.23 13.03 15.95
C LEU A 258 10.25 12.21 16.76
N VAL A 259 11.26 12.87 17.32
CA VAL A 259 12.25 12.17 18.17
C VAL A 259 11.58 11.58 19.42
N SER A 260 10.59 12.26 20.01
CA SER A 260 9.80 11.71 21.11
C SER A 260 9.04 10.44 20.70
N GLN A 261 8.45 10.42 19.50
CA GLN A 261 7.78 9.23 18.97
C GLN A 261 8.77 8.08 18.71
N TRP A 262 9.98 8.38 18.22
CA TRP A 262 11.03 7.37 18.03
C TRP A 262 11.48 6.76 19.36
N ARG A 263 11.64 7.57 20.41
CA ARG A 263 11.95 7.11 21.77
C ARG A 263 10.87 6.18 22.33
N GLN A 264 9.60 6.52 22.15
CA GLN A 264 8.49 5.66 22.56
C GLN A 264 8.53 4.30 21.86
N ARG A 265 8.84 4.27 20.56
CA ARG A 265 9.04 3.01 19.84
C ARG A 265 10.25 2.24 20.33
N ALA A 266 11.35 2.92 20.67
CA ALA A 266 12.53 2.28 21.25
C ALA A 266 12.21 1.61 22.59
N ASP A 267 11.46 2.28 23.46
CA ASP A 267 11.03 1.71 24.74
C ASP A 267 10.17 0.46 24.55
N ALA A 268 9.22 0.49 23.60
CA ALA A 268 8.39 -0.66 23.25
C ALA A 268 9.25 -1.82 22.69
N ALA A 269 10.12 -1.53 21.73
CA ALA A 269 10.99 -2.54 21.12
C ALA A 269 11.95 -3.20 22.12
N ILE A 270 12.49 -2.44 23.08
CA ILE A 270 13.34 -2.98 24.15
C ILE A 270 12.52 -3.86 25.10
N ALA A 271 11.25 -3.54 25.35
CA ALA A 271 10.37 -4.40 26.14
C ALA A 271 10.05 -5.71 25.42
N ASP A 272 9.80 -5.64 24.10
CA ASP A 272 9.48 -6.80 23.26
C ASP A 272 10.71 -7.67 22.97
N ALA A 273 11.92 -7.08 22.92
CA ALA A 273 13.20 -7.76 22.70
C ALA A 273 14.24 -7.35 23.76
N PRO A 274 14.26 -7.96 24.96
CA PRO A 274 15.16 -7.60 26.06
C PRO A 274 16.65 -7.67 25.74
N ALA A 275 17.05 -8.38 24.69
CA ALA A 275 18.41 -8.41 24.16
C ALA A 275 18.94 -7.02 23.74
N LEU A 276 18.04 -6.05 23.48
CA LEU A 276 18.37 -4.67 23.15
C LEU A 276 18.61 -3.80 24.41
N ALA A 277 18.19 -4.24 25.60
CA ALA A 277 18.30 -3.45 26.82
C ALA A 277 19.72 -2.95 27.15
N PRO A 278 20.81 -3.71 26.92
CA PRO A 278 22.19 -3.23 27.15
C PRO A 278 22.60 -2.07 26.23
N TYR A 279 21.88 -1.83 25.15
CA TYR A 279 22.20 -0.84 24.12
C TYR A 279 21.30 0.41 24.17
N ARG A 280 20.51 0.57 25.23
CA ARG A 280 19.55 1.68 25.40
C ARG A 280 20.20 3.06 25.21
N GLU A 281 21.38 3.29 25.80
CA GLU A 281 22.07 4.57 25.70
C GLU A 281 22.51 4.87 24.27
N GLN A 282 23.05 3.89 23.55
CA GLN A 282 23.46 4.04 22.14
C GLN A 282 22.26 4.26 21.23
N ILE A 283 21.15 3.55 21.45
CA ILE A 283 19.90 3.74 20.74
C ILE A 283 19.43 5.19 20.93
N GLU A 284 19.39 5.69 22.17
CA GLU A 284 18.98 7.06 22.48
C GLU A 284 19.90 8.09 21.82
N GLU A 285 21.23 7.87 21.83
CA GLU A 285 22.21 8.76 21.21
C GLU A 285 21.97 8.88 19.70
N ILE A 286 21.74 7.76 18.99
CA ILE A 286 21.44 7.78 17.55
C ILE A 286 20.13 8.49 17.27
N LEU A 287 19.06 8.20 18.04
CA LEU A 287 17.75 8.83 17.83
C LEU A 287 17.75 10.34 18.13
N ALA A 288 18.56 10.79 19.07
CA ALA A 288 18.66 12.21 19.44
C ALA A 288 19.61 13.01 18.55
N SER A 289 20.61 12.36 17.94
CA SER A 289 21.69 13.03 17.18
C SER A 289 21.19 13.99 16.08
N PRO A 290 20.06 13.74 15.37
CA PRO A 290 19.58 14.67 14.35
C PRO A 290 19.07 16.00 14.90
N LEU A 291 18.70 16.09 16.18
CA LEU A 291 18.23 17.36 16.77
C LEU A 291 19.26 18.49 16.71
N ALA A 292 20.54 18.15 16.75
CA ALA A 292 21.64 19.11 16.64
C ALA A 292 22.01 19.49 15.18
N ARG A 293 21.31 18.93 14.20
CA ARG A 293 21.60 19.08 12.78
C ARG A 293 20.46 19.79 12.02
N ALA A 294 20.74 20.28 10.81
CA ALA A 294 19.70 20.76 9.92
C ALA A 294 18.90 19.59 9.33
N TRP A 295 17.59 19.78 9.21
CA TRP A 295 16.69 18.80 8.59
C TRP A 295 16.24 19.31 7.23
N PRO A 296 16.05 18.42 6.23
CA PRO A 296 15.39 18.79 5.00
C PRO A 296 13.93 19.18 5.23
N ALA A 297 13.33 19.85 4.26
CA ALA A 297 11.90 20.15 4.29
C ALA A 297 11.08 18.85 4.27
N PHE A 298 9.96 18.87 4.97
CA PHE A 298 8.95 17.83 4.88
C PHE A 298 8.20 17.95 3.57
N GLN A 299 7.88 16.82 2.95
CA GLN A 299 7.15 16.73 1.69
C GLN A 299 6.17 15.55 1.68
N ARG A 300 5.33 15.46 0.67
CA ARG A 300 4.57 14.23 0.44
C ARG A 300 5.52 13.12 0.00
N ILE A 301 5.32 11.93 0.54
CA ILE A 301 6.16 10.75 0.32
C ILE A 301 5.26 9.52 0.10
N HIS A 302 5.85 8.41 -0.31
CA HIS A 302 5.15 7.13 -0.40
C HIS A 302 4.62 6.67 0.98
N GLY A 303 5.48 6.76 2.00
CA GLY A 303 5.13 6.53 3.40
C GLY A 303 5.17 5.08 3.87
N ASP A 304 5.25 4.09 2.96
CA ASP A 304 5.49 2.66 3.26
C ASP A 304 6.28 2.00 2.12
N PHE A 305 7.41 2.62 1.75
CA PHE A 305 8.19 2.23 0.58
C PHE A 305 9.14 1.07 0.88
N HIS A 306 8.92 -0.06 0.23
CA HIS A 306 9.72 -1.28 0.35
C HIS A 306 9.64 -2.11 -0.94
N LEU A 307 10.44 -3.20 -1.04
CA LEU A 307 10.51 -4.04 -2.25
C LEU A 307 9.15 -4.61 -2.70
N GLY A 308 8.22 -4.85 -1.79
CA GLY A 308 6.87 -5.32 -2.12
C GLY A 308 5.97 -4.26 -2.77
N GLN A 309 6.36 -2.98 -2.73
CA GLN A 309 5.60 -1.86 -3.34
C GLN A 309 6.17 -1.43 -4.70
N VAL A 310 7.07 -2.22 -5.26
CA VAL A 310 7.71 -1.93 -6.54
C VAL A 310 7.61 -3.13 -7.47
N LEU A 311 7.20 -2.88 -8.71
CA LEU A 311 7.16 -3.87 -9.78
C LEU A 311 8.29 -3.62 -10.79
N HIS A 312 8.93 -4.69 -11.23
CA HIS A 312 9.75 -4.69 -12.43
C HIS A 312 8.88 -4.97 -13.65
N VAL A 313 8.74 -3.99 -14.52
CA VAL A 313 7.93 -4.07 -15.74
C VAL A 313 8.86 -4.25 -16.93
N PRO A 314 8.66 -5.27 -17.80
CA PRO A 314 9.45 -5.43 -19.02
C PRO A 314 9.48 -4.15 -19.86
N ASP A 315 10.63 -3.78 -20.39
CA ASP A 315 10.86 -2.61 -21.25
C ASP A 315 10.57 -1.22 -20.63
N ARG A 316 10.09 -1.20 -19.36
CA ARG A 316 9.83 0.05 -18.62
C ARG A 316 10.75 0.23 -17.41
N GLY A 317 11.16 -0.88 -16.77
CA GLY A 317 11.95 -0.88 -15.55
C GLY A 317 11.06 -0.88 -14.29
N TRP A 318 11.52 -0.21 -13.23
CA TRP A 318 10.81 -0.16 -11.96
C TRP A 318 9.61 0.79 -11.97
N VAL A 319 8.51 0.36 -11.34
CA VAL A 319 7.28 1.14 -11.18
C VAL A 319 6.81 0.99 -9.74
N ALA A 320 6.59 2.09 -9.04
CA ALA A 320 6.08 2.11 -7.66
C ALA A 320 4.55 2.03 -7.64
N LEU A 321 4.01 1.39 -6.62
CA LEU A 321 2.59 1.18 -6.38
C LEU A 321 2.25 1.53 -4.94
N ASP A 322 0.95 1.72 -4.65
CA ASP A 322 0.38 1.67 -3.31
C ASP A 322 0.90 2.76 -2.35
N PHE A 323 0.68 4.01 -2.74
CA PHE A 323 1.05 5.20 -1.98
C PHE A 323 0.10 5.49 -0.80
N GLU A 324 -0.52 4.45 -0.23
CA GLU A 324 -1.43 4.63 0.91
C GLU A 324 -0.71 4.97 2.23
N GLY A 325 0.61 4.73 2.31
CA GLY A 325 1.38 4.85 3.54
C GLY A 325 1.13 3.69 4.52
N GLU A 326 1.78 3.70 5.68
CA GLU A 326 1.67 2.61 6.68
C GLU A 326 0.22 2.45 7.18
N PRO A 327 -0.39 1.25 7.05
CA PRO A 327 -1.82 1.04 7.35
C PRO A 327 -2.21 1.35 8.81
N LEU A 328 -1.28 1.18 9.75
CA LEU A 328 -1.53 1.43 11.18
C LEU A 328 -1.51 2.92 11.56
N ARG A 329 -1.06 3.80 10.66
CA ARG A 329 -1.10 5.24 10.89
C ARG A 329 -2.49 5.80 10.56
N PRO A 330 -3.00 6.74 11.36
CA PRO A 330 -4.21 7.48 11.03
C PRO A 330 -4.12 8.15 9.65
N LEU A 331 -5.23 8.23 8.92
CA LEU A 331 -5.27 8.85 7.59
C LEU A 331 -4.70 10.28 7.60
N SER A 332 -4.99 11.08 8.63
CA SER A 332 -4.46 12.44 8.77
C SER A 332 -2.93 12.50 8.80
N GLN A 333 -2.27 11.49 9.38
CA GLN A 333 -0.81 11.40 9.38
C GLN A 333 -0.28 10.96 8.02
N ARG A 334 -0.95 10.00 7.36
CA ARG A 334 -0.59 9.53 6.02
C ARG A 334 -0.74 10.63 4.95
N MET A 335 -1.66 11.55 5.17
CA MET A 335 -1.90 12.73 4.31
C MET A 335 -0.94 13.89 4.58
N SER A 336 -0.22 13.88 5.70
CA SER A 336 0.68 14.97 6.09
C SER A 336 2.05 14.83 5.43
N PRO A 337 2.75 15.95 5.16
CA PRO A 337 4.16 15.93 4.75
C PRO A 337 5.03 15.22 5.80
N ASP A 338 5.98 14.40 5.32
CA ASP A 338 6.96 13.66 6.13
C ASP A 338 8.36 13.77 5.48
N LEU A 339 9.35 13.12 6.03
CA LEU A 339 10.73 13.13 5.56
C LEU A 339 10.90 12.15 4.39
N ALA A 340 11.40 12.62 3.24
CA ALA A 340 11.70 11.76 2.08
C ALA A 340 12.66 10.60 2.43
N LEU A 341 13.59 10.83 3.35
CA LEU A 341 14.51 9.80 3.84
C LEU A 341 13.83 8.66 4.60
N ARG A 342 12.55 8.79 4.99
CA ARG A 342 11.78 7.69 5.56
C ARG A 342 11.54 6.57 4.54
N ASP A 343 11.23 6.91 3.29
CA ASP A 343 11.09 5.93 2.21
C ASP A 343 12.44 5.28 1.88
N VAL A 344 13.52 6.06 1.92
CA VAL A 344 14.89 5.53 1.79
C VAL A 344 15.19 4.52 2.89
N ALA A 345 14.91 4.86 4.15
CA ALA A 345 15.11 3.96 5.29
C ALA A 345 14.29 2.66 5.14
N GLY A 346 13.01 2.77 4.71
CA GLY A 346 12.16 1.62 4.44
C GLY A 346 12.75 0.68 3.38
N MET A 347 13.26 1.22 2.29
CA MET A 347 13.89 0.42 1.24
C MET A 347 15.21 -0.22 1.70
N LEU A 348 16.06 0.50 2.43
CA LEU A 348 17.29 -0.07 3.00
C LEU A 348 16.98 -1.21 3.97
N ARG A 349 15.95 -1.06 4.82
CA ARG A 349 15.47 -2.13 5.68
C ARG A 349 14.91 -3.32 4.89
N SER A 350 14.26 -3.07 3.76
CA SER A 350 13.73 -4.13 2.90
C SER A 350 14.85 -5.03 2.32
N PHE A 351 16.04 -4.49 2.03
CA PHE A 351 17.22 -5.29 1.67
C PHE A 351 17.73 -6.14 2.85
N ASP A 352 17.68 -5.60 4.07
CA ASP A 352 18.01 -6.39 5.28
C ASP A 352 17.08 -7.61 5.43
N TYR A 353 15.77 -7.41 5.16
CA TYR A 353 14.81 -8.50 5.17
C TYR A 353 15.05 -9.52 4.07
N ALA A 354 15.42 -9.09 2.87
CA ALA A 354 15.73 -9.99 1.77
C ALA A 354 16.93 -10.90 2.11
N GLY A 355 18.03 -10.32 2.62
CA GLY A 355 19.19 -11.08 3.09
C GLY A 355 18.86 -11.99 4.27
N GLY A 356 18.15 -11.47 5.28
CA GLY A 356 17.79 -12.23 6.48
C GLY A 356 16.85 -13.39 6.19
N SER A 357 15.86 -13.21 5.29
CA SER A 357 14.97 -14.31 4.88
C SER A 357 15.70 -15.42 4.12
N ALA A 358 16.68 -15.05 3.29
CA ALA A 358 17.53 -16.02 2.60
C ALA A 358 18.44 -16.79 3.57
N GLU A 359 18.92 -16.13 4.62
CA GLU A 359 19.67 -16.78 5.70
C GLU A 359 18.82 -17.79 6.49
N ILE A 360 17.58 -17.39 6.85
CA ILE A 360 16.61 -18.31 7.49
C ILE A 360 16.34 -19.53 6.61
N ALA A 361 16.35 -19.35 5.28
CA ALA A 361 16.21 -20.43 4.30
C ALA A 361 17.49 -21.29 4.14
N GLY A 362 18.56 -21.02 4.87
CA GLY A 362 19.81 -21.81 4.91
C GLY A 362 20.94 -21.26 4.05
N GLY A 363 20.84 -20.00 3.58
CA GLY A 363 21.94 -19.33 2.87
C GLY A 363 23.13 -18.99 3.76
N ASP A 364 24.31 -18.79 3.16
CA ASP A 364 25.54 -18.43 3.90
C ASP A 364 25.42 -17.01 4.51
N PRO A 365 25.46 -16.86 5.85
CA PRO A 365 25.28 -15.58 6.52
C PRO A 365 26.29 -14.50 6.08
N GLN A 366 27.56 -14.88 5.84
CA GLN A 366 28.60 -13.93 5.49
C GLN A 366 28.39 -13.40 4.07
N ALA A 367 28.08 -14.26 3.11
CA ALA A 367 27.81 -13.88 1.73
C ALA A 367 26.54 -13.02 1.63
N LEU A 368 25.50 -13.33 2.40
CA LEU A 368 24.24 -12.57 2.45
C LEU A 368 24.40 -11.20 3.13
N ALA A 369 25.21 -11.09 4.17
CA ALA A 369 25.54 -9.82 4.78
C ALA A 369 26.30 -8.91 3.79
N GLU A 370 27.25 -9.45 3.04
CA GLU A 370 27.96 -8.69 2.00
C GLU A 370 27.02 -8.30 0.84
N TRP A 371 26.15 -9.21 0.39
CA TRP A 371 25.12 -8.88 -0.60
C TRP A 371 24.24 -7.73 -0.13
N THR A 372 23.74 -7.76 1.11
CA THR A 372 22.90 -6.70 1.67
C THR A 372 23.62 -5.36 1.68
N ARG A 373 24.86 -5.34 2.11
CA ARG A 373 25.71 -4.13 2.12
C ARG A 373 25.88 -3.55 0.70
N LEU A 374 26.16 -4.40 -0.29
CA LEU A 374 26.33 -3.99 -1.68
C LEU A 374 25.01 -3.51 -2.29
N ALA A 375 23.88 -4.14 -1.98
CA ALA A 375 22.55 -3.73 -2.42
C ALA A 375 22.18 -2.35 -1.87
N GLN A 376 22.38 -2.13 -0.57
CA GLN A 376 22.15 -0.82 0.06
C GLN A 376 23.05 0.26 -0.54
N ALA A 377 24.33 -0.04 -0.77
CA ALA A 377 25.26 0.90 -1.41
C ALA A 377 24.87 1.23 -2.87
N ALA A 378 24.42 0.24 -3.66
CA ALA A 378 23.96 0.44 -5.02
C ALA A 378 22.67 1.27 -5.07
N PHE A 379 21.72 1.03 -4.14
CA PHE A 379 20.51 1.84 -4.01
C PHE A 379 20.85 3.29 -3.69
N MET A 380 21.70 3.54 -2.69
CA MET A 380 22.14 4.90 -2.32
C MET A 380 22.90 5.59 -3.46
N ALA A 381 23.72 4.87 -4.20
CA ALA A 381 24.37 5.42 -5.41
C ALA A 381 23.35 5.85 -6.47
N GLY A 382 22.23 5.14 -6.58
CA GLY A 382 21.11 5.51 -7.46
C GLY A 382 20.28 6.67 -6.94
N TYR A 383 19.97 6.70 -5.66
CA TYR A 383 19.25 7.79 -5.01
C TYR A 383 20.01 9.11 -5.07
N GLY A 384 21.33 9.04 -5.08
CA GLY A 384 22.21 10.18 -5.24
C GLY A 384 22.76 10.75 -3.95
N HIS A 385 23.37 11.92 -4.05
CA HIS A 385 24.04 12.55 -2.91
C HIS A 385 23.03 13.04 -1.87
N ILE A 386 23.31 12.77 -0.60
CA ILE A 386 22.69 13.37 0.59
C ILE A 386 23.80 14.00 1.45
N SER A 387 23.46 15.04 2.22
CA SER A 387 24.45 15.75 3.06
C SER A 387 24.83 14.90 4.29
N GLU A 388 25.86 15.33 5.03
CA GLU A 388 26.26 14.67 6.29
C GLU A 388 25.15 14.74 7.35
N GLU A 389 24.43 15.86 7.40
CA GLU A 389 23.27 16.04 8.27
C GLU A 389 22.13 15.07 7.91
N GLU A 390 21.89 14.90 6.61
CA GLU A 390 20.91 13.96 6.09
C GLU A 390 21.31 12.49 6.34
N HIS A 391 22.61 12.17 6.31
CA HIS A 391 23.11 10.85 6.73
C HIS A 391 22.80 10.58 8.21
N THR A 392 23.07 11.55 9.10
CA THR A 392 22.74 11.44 10.52
C THR A 392 21.24 11.20 10.74
N LEU A 393 20.40 11.90 9.97
CA LEU A 393 18.94 11.74 10.01
C LEU A 393 18.51 10.38 9.45
N LEU A 394 19.13 9.92 8.38
CA LEU A 394 18.84 8.62 7.77
C LEU A 394 19.16 7.47 8.75
N ASP A 395 20.28 7.53 9.45
CA ASP A 395 20.64 6.53 10.47
C ASP A 395 19.58 6.44 11.57
N ALA A 396 19.07 7.58 12.05
CA ALA A 396 17.98 7.61 13.02
C ALA A 396 16.67 7.03 12.47
N LEU A 397 16.35 7.31 11.18
CA LEU A 397 15.15 6.77 10.53
C LEU A 397 15.25 5.27 10.27
N ILE A 398 16.45 4.76 9.90
CA ILE A 398 16.68 3.31 9.75
C ILE A 398 16.52 2.63 11.12
N LEU A 399 17.07 3.24 12.19
CA LEU A 399 16.94 2.73 13.55
C LEU A 399 15.46 2.74 14.00
N ASP A 400 14.74 3.83 13.80
CA ASP A 400 13.30 3.95 14.10
C ASP A 400 12.48 2.85 13.41
N LYS A 401 12.72 2.62 12.09
CA LYS A 401 12.03 1.56 11.35
C LYS A 401 12.42 0.17 11.87
N ALA A 402 13.70 -0.09 12.18
CA ALA A 402 14.14 -1.36 12.75
C ALA A 402 13.50 -1.64 14.12
N LEU A 403 13.37 -0.62 14.97
CA LEU A 403 12.70 -0.74 16.28
C LEU A 403 11.20 -1.01 16.13
N TYR A 404 10.52 -0.34 15.19
CA TYR A 404 9.13 -0.67 14.83
C TYR A 404 8.99 -2.14 14.39
N GLU A 405 9.89 -2.61 13.53
CA GLU A 405 9.93 -3.98 13.04
C GLU A 405 10.17 -4.99 14.15
N VAL A 406 10.99 -4.68 15.17
CA VAL A 406 11.19 -5.54 16.36
C VAL A 406 9.85 -5.82 17.04
N SER A 407 9.06 -4.80 17.35
CA SER A 407 7.75 -4.99 17.98
C SER A 407 6.77 -5.74 17.07
N TYR A 408 6.77 -5.43 15.78
CA TYR A 408 5.92 -6.10 14.80
C TYR A 408 6.24 -7.60 14.69
N GLU A 409 7.53 -7.98 14.56
CA GLU A 409 7.93 -9.38 14.43
C GLU A 409 7.72 -10.15 15.74
N ALA A 410 8.00 -9.54 16.88
CA ALA A 410 7.73 -10.16 18.18
C ALA A 410 6.25 -10.57 18.34
N ALA A 411 5.33 -9.73 17.86
CA ALA A 411 3.89 -9.99 17.90
C ALA A 411 3.40 -10.95 16.81
N SER A 412 3.95 -10.87 15.59
CA SER A 412 3.35 -11.49 14.40
C SER A 412 4.15 -12.68 13.87
N ARG A 413 5.49 -12.61 13.89
CA ARG A 413 6.39 -13.61 13.31
C ARG A 413 7.67 -13.78 14.14
N PRO A 414 7.60 -14.36 15.35
CA PRO A 414 8.75 -14.43 16.27
C PRO A 414 10.02 -15.06 15.67
N THR A 415 9.89 -15.93 14.67
CA THR A 415 11.03 -16.56 13.97
C THR A 415 11.81 -15.58 13.08
N TRP A 416 11.25 -14.40 12.80
CA TRP A 416 11.89 -13.33 12.01
C TRP A 416 12.49 -12.22 12.87
N LEU A 417 12.28 -12.26 14.20
CA LEU A 417 12.71 -11.23 15.15
C LEU A 417 14.22 -10.92 15.08
N ASP A 418 15.04 -11.92 14.76
CA ASP A 418 16.49 -11.74 14.65
C ASP A 418 16.89 -10.77 13.52
N ILE A 419 16.08 -10.61 12.49
CA ILE A 419 16.40 -9.71 11.37
C ILE A 419 16.45 -8.25 11.84
N PRO A 420 15.37 -7.68 12.43
CA PRO A 420 15.40 -6.30 12.90
C PRO A 420 16.35 -6.11 14.09
N VAL A 421 16.45 -7.06 15.01
CA VAL A 421 17.40 -6.98 16.14
C VAL A 421 18.84 -6.84 15.63
N ARG A 422 19.27 -7.65 14.67
CA ARG A 422 20.60 -7.53 14.04
C ARG A 422 20.76 -6.21 13.28
N GLY A 423 19.69 -5.70 12.69
CA GLY A 423 19.67 -4.37 12.06
C GLY A 423 20.02 -3.26 13.06
N VAL A 424 19.36 -3.25 14.22
CA VAL A 424 19.66 -2.32 15.32
C VAL A 424 21.12 -2.45 15.78
N LEU A 425 21.59 -3.67 16.02
CA LEU A 425 22.96 -3.90 16.51
C LEU A 425 24.04 -3.48 15.51
N ARG A 426 23.78 -3.61 14.21
CA ARG A 426 24.72 -3.13 13.17
C ARG A 426 24.86 -1.61 13.18
N LEU A 427 23.75 -0.87 13.28
CA LEU A 427 23.78 0.60 13.36
C LEU A 427 24.58 1.05 14.58
N ILE A 428 24.36 0.44 15.73
CA ILE A 428 25.12 0.74 16.97
C ILE A 428 26.62 0.45 16.81
N ALA A 429 26.98 -0.61 16.08
CA ALA A 429 28.39 -0.97 15.87
C ALA A 429 29.12 0.02 14.96
N VAL A 430 28.44 0.59 13.97
CA VAL A 430 28.99 1.57 13.00
C VAL A 430 29.18 2.94 13.65
N THR A 431 28.31 3.32 14.58
CA THR A 431 28.37 4.63 15.27
C THR A 431 29.34 4.68 16.46
N LYS A 432 30.04 3.58 16.75
CA LYS A 432 31.14 3.63 17.73
C LYS A 432 32.33 4.37 17.16
N PRO A 433 32.83 5.45 17.84
CA PRO A 433 34.04 6.18 17.42
C PRO A 433 35.29 5.31 17.46
#